data_dbef3ef64d5f876383623c94596692dd
#
_entry.id   dbef3ef64d5f876383623c94596692dd
#
_cell.length_a   1.000
_cell.length_b   1.000
_cell.length_c   1.000
_cell.angle_alpha   90.00
_cell.angle_beta   90.00
_cell.angle_gamma   90.00
#
_symmetry.space_group_name_H-M   'P 1'
#
loop_
_entity.id
_entity.type
_entity.pdbx_description
1 polymer ?
#
loop_
_entity_poly.entity_id
_entity_poly.type
_entity_poly.pdbx_seq_one_letter_code
_entity_poly.pdbx_strand_id
1 'polypeptide(L)'
;MKHTLRYAPIAAALLLITSCASKKAITDGTQLPTQTSKTDKNAEKEAARQSLQFVQRIANNNVATENILTSGDFTLQLGSKEITVPAKLSMRKDECIRIQLLMPILRSELARIEFTPNYVLLLDRYHKEYIKASYSEVSFLANNGLSFYSLQALFWNQLIAPGAKTITDADMKKFVADGAAGSSRVPGTLKAGNITYKWSVDAATALIKGADITFKSAAHGTSSLTWTYNDFNTVGQKKFPTTQQFGFSTNYGGSNHAAQVTLQMASPKTSTNSDTKTEV
;
A
#
# COMPACT_ATOMS: atom_id res chain seq x y z
N MET A 1 34.35 46.60 -7.36
CA MET A 1 33.48 47.78 -7.26
C MET A 1 32.32 47.43 -6.34
N LYS A 2 32.24 48.18 -5.24
CA LYS A 2 31.26 48.05 -4.16
C LYS A 2 29.93 48.67 -4.60
N HIS A 3 28.82 48.04 -4.31
CA HIS A 3 27.58 48.76 -4.00
C HIS A 3 26.80 48.03 -2.92
N THR A 4 26.95 48.57 -1.74
CA THR A 4 26.06 48.39 -0.60
C THR A 4 24.76 49.15 -0.84
N LEU A 5 23.61 48.57 -0.57
CA LEU A 5 22.42 49.34 -0.27
C LEU A 5 21.77 48.83 1.02
N ARG A 6 21.89 49.66 2.04
CA ARG A 6 21.20 49.60 3.34
C ARG A 6 19.79 50.14 3.14
N TYR A 7 18.81 49.54 3.75
CA TYR A 7 17.68 50.25 4.38
C TYR A 7 17.24 49.52 5.64
N ALA A 8 17.26 50.28 6.71
CA ALA A 8 16.79 49.96 8.05
C ALA A 8 15.37 50.56 8.26
N PRO A 9 14.82 50.65 9.43
CA PRO A 9 13.73 49.85 9.91
C PRO A 9 12.46 50.72 10.09
N ILE A 10 11.29 50.09 10.23
CA ILE A 10 10.12 50.78 10.81
C ILE A 10 9.63 50.00 12.00
N ALA A 11 9.67 50.72 13.10
CA ALA A 11 9.32 50.31 14.45
C ALA A 11 7.79 50.42 14.70
N ALA A 12 7.35 49.62 15.65
CA ALA A 12 6.38 49.90 16.71
C ALA A 12 4.91 50.14 16.33
N ALA A 13 4.05 49.25 16.81
CA ALA A 13 2.84 49.62 17.51
C ALA A 13 2.49 48.55 18.57
N LEU A 14 2.77 48.85 19.80
CA LEU A 14 2.20 48.23 21.00
C LEU A 14 0.69 48.47 21.03
N LEU A 15 -0.07 47.40 21.32
CA LEU A 15 -1.35 47.53 21.96
C LEU A 15 -1.48 46.47 23.05
N LEU A 16 -1.32 46.97 24.25
CA LEU A 16 -1.64 46.35 25.53
C LEU A 16 -3.15 46.13 25.62
N ILE A 17 -3.55 44.91 25.85
CA ILE A 17 -4.88 44.65 26.42
C ILE A 17 -4.66 43.91 27.76
N THR A 18 -5.14 44.61 28.75
CA THR A 18 -5.03 44.38 30.16
C THR A 18 -5.69 43.08 30.62
N SER A 19 -4.93 42.38 31.47
CA SER A 19 -5.30 41.36 32.42
C SER A 19 -6.54 41.74 33.24
N CYS A 20 -7.51 40.81 33.32
CA CYS A 20 -8.41 40.74 34.44
C CYS A 20 -7.99 39.56 35.34
N ALA A 21 -7.28 39.88 36.38
CA ALA A 21 -7.06 38.97 37.50
C ALA A 21 -8.38 38.84 38.30
N SER A 22 -8.95 37.66 38.35
CA SER A 22 -10.04 37.31 39.27
C SER A 22 -9.48 36.65 40.52
N LYS A 23 -9.83 37.23 41.60
CA LYS A 23 -9.49 36.92 42.99
C LYS A 23 -9.79 35.47 43.37
N LYS A 24 -8.88 34.81 44.09
CA LYS A 24 -9.14 33.65 44.93
C LYS A 24 -10.25 33.95 45.94
N ALA A 25 -11.31 33.19 45.92
CA ALA A 25 -12.13 32.93 47.09
C ALA A 25 -11.94 31.48 47.48
N ILE A 26 -11.41 31.30 48.65
CA ILE A 26 -11.38 30.02 49.39
C ILE A 26 -12.79 29.82 49.93
N THR A 27 -13.50 28.81 49.49
CA THR A 27 -14.64 28.27 50.20
C THR A 27 -14.61 26.77 50.15
N ASP A 28 -14.71 26.20 51.30
CA ASP A 28 -14.63 24.85 51.75
C ASP A 28 -15.62 23.90 51.04
N GLY A 29 -15.14 22.68 50.78
CA GLY A 29 -15.95 21.45 50.81
C GLY A 29 -17.05 21.25 49.79
N THR A 30 -16.75 20.53 48.74
CA THR A 30 -17.48 19.35 48.24
C THR A 30 -16.97 19.07 46.81
N GLN A 31 -16.11 18.07 46.67
CA GLN A 31 -15.72 17.54 45.35
C GLN A 31 -16.94 16.88 44.74
N LEU A 32 -17.56 17.54 43.76
CA LEU A 32 -18.41 16.85 42.78
C LEU A 32 -17.49 15.96 41.94
N PRO A 33 -17.76 14.67 41.79
CA PRO A 33 -16.96 13.82 40.88
C PRO A 33 -17.20 14.27 39.46
N THR A 34 -16.12 14.65 38.80
CA THR A 34 -16.07 14.99 37.38
C THR A 34 -16.58 13.80 36.57
N GLN A 35 -17.81 13.89 36.06
CA GLN A 35 -18.45 12.87 35.19
C GLN A 35 -17.85 12.79 33.78
N THR A 36 -16.71 13.42 33.53
CA THR A 36 -16.07 13.52 32.21
C THR A 36 -15.42 12.20 31.72
N SER A 37 -15.21 11.21 32.59
CA SER A 37 -14.43 10.02 32.20
C SER A 37 -15.21 8.82 31.64
N LYS A 38 -16.53 8.78 31.79
CA LYS A 38 -17.35 7.64 31.31
C LYS A 38 -17.88 7.85 29.90
N THR A 39 -18.22 9.07 29.54
CA THR A 39 -18.77 9.41 28.22
C THR A 39 -17.68 9.30 27.14
N ASP A 40 -16.47 9.77 27.44
CA ASP A 40 -15.33 9.70 26.52
C ASP A 40 -14.90 8.25 26.23
N LYS A 41 -14.86 7.40 27.25
CA LYS A 41 -14.52 5.96 27.10
C LYS A 41 -15.58 5.19 26.29
N ASN A 42 -16.83 5.56 26.36
CA ASN A 42 -17.89 4.92 25.59
C ASN A 42 -17.82 5.35 24.11
N ALA A 43 -17.55 6.62 23.83
CA ALA A 43 -17.35 7.13 22.48
C ALA A 43 -16.12 6.50 21.81
N GLU A 44 -15.01 6.38 22.56
CA GLU A 44 -13.79 5.71 22.06
C GLU A 44 -14.00 4.23 21.74
N LYS A 45 -14.71 3.49 22.60
CA LYS A 45 -15.08 2.08 22.37
C LYS A 45 -15.97 1.93 21.14
N GLU A 46 -16.93 2.83 20.96
CA GLU A 46 -17.83 2.80 19.81
C GLU A 46 -17.07 3.11 18.50
N ALA A 47 -16.17 4.10 18.51
CA ALA A 47 -15.31 4.41 17.37
C ALA A 47 -14.39 3.23 17.02
N ALA A 48 -13.79 2.57 18.01
CA ALA A 48 -12.95 1.38 17.81
C ALA A 48 -13.78 0.21 17.23
N ARG A 49 -15.02 0.03 17.67
CA ARG A 49 -15.93 -0.99 17.14
C ARG A 49 -16.28 -0.73 15.69
N GLN A 50 -16.62 0.51 15.33
CA GLN A 50 -16.95 0.92 13.97
C GLN A 50 -15.74 0.78 13.04
N SER A 51 -14.55 1.17 13.49
CA SER A 51 -13.29 0.97 12.76
C SER A 51 -13.06 -0.52 12.48
N LEU A 52 -13.18 -1.38 13.48
CA LEU A 52 -13.02 -2.83 13.30
C LEU A 52 -14.04 -3.41 12.32
N GLN A 53 -15.31 -3.04 12.42
CA GLN A 53 -16.35 -3.48 11.49
C GLN A 53 -16.04 -3.07 10.06
N PHE A 54 -15.51 -1.87 9.86
CA PHE A 54 -15.12 -1.40 8.54
C PHE A 54 -13.92 -2.21 7.99
N VAL A 55 -12.89 -2.47 8.82
CA VAL A 55 -11.75 -3.32 8.44
C VAL A 55 -12.21 -4.73 8.08
N GLN A 56 -13.16 -5.31 8.83
CA GLN A 56 -13.75 -6.61 8.50
C GLN A 56 -14.49 -6.59 7.15
N ARG A 57 -15.19 -5.50 6.83
CA ARG A 57 -15.81 -5.33 5.50
C ARG A 57 -14.78 -5.33 4.39
N ILE A 58 -13.63 -4.66 4.58
CA ILE A 58 -12.53 -4.66 3.62
C ILE A 58 -11.99 -6.08 3.44
N ALA A 59 -11.69 -6.77 4.53
CA ALA A 59 -11.19 -8.14 4.51
C ALA A 59 -12.17 -9.11 3.83
N ASN A 60 -13.47 -8.92 4.00
CA ASN A 60 -14.52 -9.76 3.39
C ASN A 60 -14.73 -9.50 1.89
N ASN A 61 -14.12 -8.45 1.31
CA ASN A 61 -14.16 -8.19 -0.13
C ASN A 61 -13.18 -9.05 -0.93
N ASN A 62 -12.40 -9.89 -0.28
CA ASN A 62 -11.43 -10.75 -0.94
C ASN A 62 -12.08 -11.71 -1.94
N VAL A 63 -11.45 -11.83 -3.12
CA VAL A 63 -11.80 -12.86 -4.09
C VAL A 63 -11.38 -14.21 -3.54
N ALA A 64 -12.36 -15.07 -3.23
CA ALA A 64 -12.14 -16.40 -2.68
C ALA A 64 -11.85 -17.41 -3.79
N THR A 65 -10.78 -17.20 -4.56
CA THR A 65 -10.31 -18.14 -5.58
C THR A 65 -8.86 -18.48 -5.34
N GLU A 66 -8.50 -19.71 -5.64
CA GLU A 66 -7.12 -20.18 -5.54
C GLU A 66 -6.30 -19.78 -6.75
N ASN A 67 -6.94 -19.60 -7.91
CA ASN A 67 -6.28 -19.32 -9.17
C ASN A 67 -6.93 -18.15 -9.89
N ILE A 68 -6.12 -17.22 -10.37
CA ILE A 68 -6.52 -16.15 -11.27
C ILE A 68 -5.62 -16.18 -12.49
N LEU A 69 -6.25 -16.28 -13.67
CA LEU A 69 -5.60 -16.22 -14.98
C LEU A 69 -6.16 -15.04 -15.75
N THR A 70 -5.28 -14.23 -16.32
CA THR A 70 -5.68 -13.13 -17.20
C THR A 70 -4.57 -12.84 -18.19
N SER A 71 -4.93 -12.18 -19.29
CA SER A 71 -4.01 -11.60 -20.25
C SER A 71 -4.31 -10.12 -20.38
N GLY A 72 -3.35 -9.37 -20.89
CA GLY A 72 -3.50 -7.92 -21.05
C GLY A 72 -2.17 -7.30 -21.46
N ASP A 73 -1.93 -6.08 -21.03
CA ASP A 73 -0.74 -5.34 -21.32
C ASP A 73 0.05 -5.02 -20.05
N PHE A 74 1.37 -5.15 -20.17
CA PHE A 74 2.34 -4.76 -19.17
C PHE A 74 3.09 -3.54 -19.69
N THR A 75 3.01 -2.43 -18.96
CA THR A 75 3.74 -1.20 -19.27
C THR A 75 4.76 -0.95 -18.18
N LEU A 76 6.03 -0.79 -18.56
CA LEU A 76 7.12 -0.38 -17.68
C LEU A 76 7.54 1.03 -18.03
N GLN A 77 7.56 1.92 -17.03
CA GLN A 77 8.07 3.28 -17.14
C GLN A 77 9.32 3.45 -16.28
N LEU A 78 10.42 3.88 -16.91
CA LEU A 78 11.71 4.19 -16.29
C LEU A 78 12.12 5.61 -16.69
N GLY A 79 11.86 6.58 -15.83
CA GLY A 79 12.02 8.00 -16.16
C GLY A 79 11.14 8.39 -17.35
N SER A 80 11.76 8.87 -18.45
CA SER A 80 11.05 9.23 -19.68
C SER A 80 10.83 8.07 -20.66
N LYS A 81 11.37 6.90 -20.37
CA LYS A 81 11.23 5.71 -21.25
C LYS A 81 10.03 4.89 -20.80
N GLU A 82 9.20 4.52 -21.76
CA GLU A 82 8.05 3.67 -21.57
C GLU A 82 8.07 2.52 -22.58
N ILE A 83 7.80 1.32 -22.10
CA ILE A 83 7.74 0.10 -22.91
C ILE A 83 6.45 -0.63 -22.55
N THR A 84 5.62 -0.89 -23.54
CA THR A 84 4.39 -1.68 -23.40
C THR A 84 4.50 -2.96 -24.22
N VAL A 85 4.22 -4.09 -23.59
CA VAL A 85 4.19 -5.42 -24.21
C VAL A 85 2.98 -6.21 -23.73
N PRO A 86 2.44 -7.11 -24.57
CA PRO A 86 1.41 -8.03 -24.13
C PRO A 86 1.92 -8.92 -23.01
N ALA A 87 1.04 -9.23 -22.06
CA ALA A 87 1.38 -10.05 -20.90
C ALA A 87 0.31 -11.09 -20.58
N LYS A 88 0.74 -12.14 -19.89
CA LYS A 88 -0.15 -13.08 -19.18
C LYS A 88 0.20 -13.02 -17.68
N LEU A 89 -0.82 -12.88 -16.86
CA LEU A 89 -0.71 -12.98 -15.41
C LEU A 89 -1.37 -14.27 -14.96
N SER A 90 -0.61 -15.12 -14.29
CA SER A 90 -1.06 -16.35 -13.66
C SER A 90 -0.75 -16.29 -12.18
N MET A 91 -1.78 -16.37 -11.36
CA MET A 91 -1.62 -16.32 -9.91
C MET A 91 -2.24 -17.57 -9.30
N ARG A 92 -1.46 -18.30 -8.51
CA ARG A 92 -1.90 -19.41 -7.69
C ARG A 92 -1.62 -19.09 -6.23
N LYS A 93 -2.69 -19.08 -5.45
CA LYS A 93 -2.62 -18.69 -4.04
C LYS A 93 -1.65 -19.57 -3.28
N ASP A 94 -0.80 -18.92 -2.48
CA ASP A 94 0.23 -19.52 -1.64
C ASP A 94 1.35 -20.27 -2.38
N GLU A 95 1.37 -20.23 -3.72
CA GLU A 95 2.34 -20.95 -4.53
C GLU A 95 3.14 -20.04 -5.48
N CYS A 96 2.44 -19.25 -6.32
CA CYS A 96 3.13 -18.52 -7.38
C CYS A 96 2.32 -17.32 -7.90
N ILE A 97 3.04 -16.23 -8.20
CA ILE A 97 2.56 -15.13 -9.04
C ILE A 97 3.52 -15.05 -10.22
N ARG A 98 3.02 -15.23 -11.44
CA ARG A 98 3.80 -15.24 -12.66
C ARG A 98 3.29 -14.21 -13.64
N ILE A 99 4.17 -13.36 -14.11
CA ILE A 99 3.94 -12.39 -15.18
C ILE A 99 4.82 -12.79 -16.36
N GLN A 100 4.22 -13.23 -17.45
CA GLN A 100 4.91 -13.57 -18.70
C GLN A 100 4.76 -12.39 -19.65
N LEU A 101 5.87 -11.83 -20.09
CA LEU A 101 5.94 -10.78 -21.10
C LEU A 101 6.11 -11.43 -22.47
N LEU A 102 5.30 -11.02 -23.42
CA LEU A 102 5.20 -11.70 -24.71
C LEU A 102 5.64 -10.78 -25.86
N MET A 103 6.21 -11.37 -26.88
CA MET A 103 6.44 -10.66 -28.14
C MET A 103 5.10 -10.22 -28.74
N PRO A 104 4.97 -8.97 -29.24
CA PRO A 104 3.70 -8.44 -29.71
C PRO A 104 3.02 -9.27 -30.80
N ILE A 105 3.77 -9.77 -31.77
CA ILE A 105 3.23 -10.50 -32.94
C ILE A 105 3.24 -12.01 -32.66
N LEU A 106 4.38 -12.56 -32.32
CA LEU A 106 4.58 -14.00 -32.20
C LEU A 106 3.99 -14.60 -30.91
N ARG A 107 3.67 -13.77 -29.94
CA ARG A 107 3.14 -14.19 -28.62
C ARG A 107 4.02 -15.21 -27.88
N SER A 108 5.25 -15.44 -28.35
CA SER A 108 6.24 -16.21 -27.60
C SER A 108 6.74 -15.45 -26.39
N GLU A 109 7.13 -16.16 -25.35
CA GLU A 109 7.63 -15.56 -24.11
C GLU A 109 8.96 -14.85 -24.35
N LEU A 110 8.99 -13.55 -24.07
CA LEU A 110 10.18 -12.70 -24.13
C LEU A 110 10.90 -12.68 -22.78
N ALA A 111 10.13 -12.52 -21.71
CA ALA A 111 10.61 -12.50 -20.35
C ALA A 111 9.56 -13.01 -19.37
N ARG A 112 9.98 -13.37 -18.17
CA ARG A 112 9.11 -13.83 -17.09
C ARG A 112 9.57 -13.23 -15.77
N ILE A 113 8.61 -12.74 -15.01
CA ILE A 113 8.78 -12.38 -13.61
C ILE A 113 7.96 -13.37 -12.80
N GLU A 114 8.58 -14.02 -11.82
CA GLU A 114 7.91 -15.01 -11.00
C GLU A 114 8.24 -14.78 -9.52
N PHE A 115 7.21 -14.78 -8.70
CA PHE A 115 7.30 -14.73 -7.26
C PHE A 115 6.75 -16.03 -6.69
N THR A 116 7.55 -16.68 -5.84
CA THR A 116 7.16 -17.89 -5.07
C THR A 116 7.40 -17.63 -3.59
N PRO A 117 6.95 -18.46 -2.67
CA PRO A 117 7.28 -18.29 -1.24
C PRO A 117 8.78 -18.21 -0.93
N ASN A 118 9.63 -18.80 -1.78
CA ASN A 118 11.05 -18.97 -1.50
C ASN A 118 11.97 -18.06 -2.31
N TYR A 119 11.55 -17.61 -3.49
CA TYR A 119 12.41 -16.85 -4.40
C TYR A 119 11.62 -15.93 -5.33
N VAL A 120 12.33 -14.95 -5.86
CA VAL A 120 11.94 -14.14 -7.02
C VAL A 120 12.81 -14.61 -8.20
N LEU A 121 12.19 -14.84 -9.36
CA LEU A 121 12.86 -15.19 -10.60
C LEU A 121 12.55 -14.11 -11.66
N LEU A 122 13.59 -13.60 -12.27
CA LEU A 122 13.51 -12.83 -13.51
C LEU A 122 14.20 -13.64 -14.61
N LEU A 123 13.46 -14.06 -15.61
CA LEU A 123 13.96 -14.83 -16.74
C LEU A 123 13.89 -13.96 -17.99
N ASP A 124 15.02 -13.76 -18.65
CA ASP A 124 15.15 -13.09 -19.94
C ASP A 124 15.43 -14.15 -21.03
N ARG A 125 14.43 -14.44 -21.86
CA ARG A 125 14.54 -15.43 -22.94
C ARG A 125 15.30 -14.89 -24.13
N TYR A 126 15.31 -13.57 -24.32
CA TYR A 126 15.99 -12.93 -25.43
C TYR A 126 17.50 -13.01 -25.27
N HIS A 127 18.01 -12.65 -24.09
CA HIS A 127 19.44 -12.74 -23.77
C HIS A 127 19.86 -14.12 -23.24
N LYS A 128 18.91 -15.03 -22.96
CA LYS A 128 19.14 -16.35 -22.35
C LYS A 128 19.78 -16.26 -20.97
N GLU A 129 19.30 -15.34 -20.17
CA GLU A 129 19.81 -15.06 -18.84
C GLU A 129 18.68 -15.16 -17.82
N TYR A 130 19.01 -15.40 -16.56
CA TYR A 130 18.07 -15.34 -15.47
C TYR A 130 18.72 -14.85 -14.18
N ILE A 131 17.90 -14.22 -13.34
CA ILE A 131 18.25 -13.87 -11.96
C ILE A 131 17.27 -14.60 -11.06
N LYS A 132 17.79 -15.38 -10.13
CA LYS A 132 17.00 -16.03 -9.09
C LYS A 132 17.56 -15.61 -7.74
N ALA A 133 16.75 -14.99 -6.90
CA ALA A 133 17.17 -14.45 -5.63
C ALA A 133 16.11 -14.72 -4.54
N SER A 134 16.54 -14.86 -3.30
CA SER A 134 15.65 -14.86 -2.14
C SER A 134 15.12 -13.45 -1.88
N TYR A 135 14.04 -13.32 -1.09
CA TYR A 135 13.50 -12.01 -0.73
C TYR A 135 14.48 -11.14 0.06
N SER A 136 15.36 -11.75 0.83
CA SER A 136 16.42 -11.05 1.58
C SER A 136 17.53 -10.49 0.70
N GLU A 137 17.78 -11.09 -0.47
CA GLU A 137 18.78 -10.63 -1.43
C GLU A 137 18.26 -9.52 -2.34
N VAL A 138 16.95 -9.42 -2.53
CA VAL A 138 16.33 -8.31 -3.26
C VAL A 138 16.15 -7.14 -2.31
N SER A 139 17.13 -6.24 -2.27
CA SER A 139 17.21 -5.15 -1.29
C SER A 139 15.93 -4.33 -1.19
N PHE A 140 15.25 -4.09 -2.31
CA PHE A 140 13.96 -3.39 -2.31
C PHE A 140 12.89 -4.15 -1.51
N LEU A 141 12.75 -5.46 -1.70
CA LEU A 141 11.77 -6.28 -0.99
C LEU A 141 12.15 -6.41 0.48
N ALA A 142 13.42 -6.70 0.77
CA ALA A 142 13.93 -6.82 2.12
C ALA A 142 13.75 -5.52 2.92
N ASN A 143 14.12 -4.39 2.34
CA ASN A 143 14.02 -3.08 3.00
C ASN A 143 12.58 -2.66 3.26
N ASN A 144 11.63 -3.06 2.43
CA ASN A 144 10.21 -2.75 2.62
C ASN A 144 9.45 -3.85 3.40
N GLY A 145 10.16 -4.87 3.92
CA GLY A 145 9.53 -5.96 4.66
C GLY A 145 8.53 -6.76 3.84
N LEU A 146 8.73 -6.81 2.51
CA LEU A 146 7.85 -7.48 1.59
C LEU A 146 8.27 -8.93 1.41
N SER A 147 7.37 -9.83 1.75
CA SER A 147 7.47 -11.27 1.46
C SER A 147 6.60 -11.62 0.26
N PHE A 148 6.66 -12.87 -0.16
CA PHE A 148 5.70 -13.42 -1.12
C PHE A 148 4.24 -13.14 -0.71
N TYR A 149 3.90 -13.37 0.55
CA TYR A 149 2.53 -13.17 1.05
C TYR A 149 2.10 -11.71 1.06
N SER A 150 3.04 -10.78 1.28
CA SER A 150 2.77 -9.35 1.13
C SER A 150 2.47 -8.99 -0.32
N LEU A 151 3.27 -9.48 -1.26
CA LEU A 151 3.04 -9.28 -2.70
C LEU A 151 1.74 -9.96 -3.14
N GLN A 152 1.48 -11.18 -2.68
CA GLN A 152 0.22 -11.86 -2.95
C GLN A 152 -0.98 -11.02 -2.50
N ALA A 153 -0.95 -10.48 -1.28
CA ALA A 153 -2.02 -9.62 -0.78
C ALA A 153 -2.22 -8.38 -1.67
N LEU A 154 -1.13 -7.74 -2.13
CA LEU A 154 -1.21 -6.62 -3.06
C LEU A 154 -1.84 -7.03 -4.40
N PHE A 155 -1.36 -8.10 -5.03
CA PHE A 155 -1.92 -8.58 -6.31
C PHE A 155 -3.39 -9.01 -6.19
N TRP A 156 -3.82 -9.58 -5.05
CA TRP A 156 -5.21 -9.97 -4.77
C TRP A 156 -6.09 -8.83 -4.24
N ASN A 157 -5.57 -7.60 -4.13
CA ASN A 157 -6.29 -6.46 -3.54
C ASN A 157 -6.75 -6.74 -2.10
N GLN A 158 -5.82 -7.18 -1.25
CA GLN A 158 -6.07 -7.54 0.14
C GLN A 158 -5.27 -6.67 1.10
N LEU A 159 -5.73 -6.60 2.36
CA LEU A 159 -4.94 -5.99 3.42
C LEU A 159 -3.69 -6.83 3.71
N ILE A 160 -2.60 -6.15 4.05
CA ILE A 160 -1.33 -6.78 4.41
C ILE A 160 -1.17 -6.78 5.93
N ALA A 161 -0.89 -7.94 6.50
CA ALA A 161 -0.38 -8.04 7.87
C ALA A 161 1.12 -8.40 7.78
N PRO A 162 2.03 -7.55 8.30
CA PRO A 162 3.47 -7.77 8.22
C PRO A 162 3.86 -9.13 8.81
N GLY A 163 4.61 -9.91 8.03
CA GLY A 163 5.09 -11.24 8.44
C GLY A 163 4.02 -12.34 8.48
N ALA A 164 2.75 -12.02 8.19
CA ALA A 164 1.67 -13.00 8.19
C ALA A 164 1.34 -13.49 6.77
N LYS A 165 0.92 -14.75 6.68
CA LYS A 165 0.39 -15.36 5.45
C LYS A 165 -1.04 -14.88 5.15
N THR A 166 -1.85 -14.72 6.20
CA THR A 166 -3.23 -14.27 6.14
C THR A 166 -3.50 -13.31 7.28
N ILE A 167 -4.46 -12.40 7.09
CA ILE A 167 -4.87 -11.47 8.12
C ILE A 167 -5.81 -12.15 9.11
N THR A 168 -5.56 -11.99 10.40
CA THR A 168 -6.37 -12.53 11.50
C THR A 168 -7.22 -11.43 12.13
N ASP A 169 -8.21 -11.81 12.96
CA ASP A 169 -9.00 -10.85 13.76
C ASP A 169 -8.11 -10.01 14.69
N ALA A 170 -7.02 -10.59 15.21
CA ALA A 170 -6.06 -9.87 16.02
C ALA A 170 -5.28 -8.84 15.20
N ASP A 171 -4.98 -9.15 13.96
CA ASP A 171 -4.33 -8.20 13.05
C ASP A 171 -5.29 -7.08 12.63
N MET A 172 -6.56 -7.41 12.35
CA MET A 172 -7.57 -6.41 11.97
C MET A 172 -7.74 -5.32 13.04
N LYS A 173 -7.60 -5.67 14.32
CA LYS A 173 -7.64 -4.69 15.44
C LYS A 173 -6.48 -3.70 15.45
N LYS A 174 -5.38 -4.00 14.76
CA LYS A 174 -4.21 -3.11 14.66
C LYS A 174 -4.39 -2.02 13.59
N PHE A 175 -5.35 -2.20 12.69
CA PHE A 175 -5.65 -1.20 11.68
C PHE A 175 -6.47 -0.07 12.28
N VAL A 176 -6.03 1.14 12.02
CA VAL A 176 -6.79 2.35 12.35
C VAL A 176 -7.45 2.82 11.06
N ALA A 177 -8.76 2.71 11.01
CA ALA A 177 -9.55 3.25 9.90
C ALA A 177 -10.19 4.57 10.35
N ASP A 178 -9.69 5.67 9.84
CA ASP A 178 -10.23 7.01 10.12
C ASP A 178 -11.35 7.32 9.12
N GLY A 179 -12.56 6.89 9.47
CA GLY A 179 -13.76 7.20 8.72
C GLY A 179 -14.28 8.59 9.10
N ALA A 180 -13.71 9.67 8.55
CA ALA A 180 -14.38 10.96 8.62
C ALA A 180 -15.72 10.85 7.91
N ALA A 181 -16.81 11.07 8.63
CA ALA A 181 -18.17 11.06 8.08
C ALA A 181 -18.23 12.02 6.87
N GLY A 182 -18.57 11.49 5.70
CA GLY A 182 -18.67 12.26 4.46
C GLY A 182 -17.49 12.18 3.49
N SER A 183 -16.37 11.53 3.83
CA SER A 183 -15.31 11.31 2.87
C SER A 183 -15.59 10.08 1.99
N SER A 184 -15.39 10.22 0.68
CA SER A 184 -15.54 9.10 -0.26
C SER A 184 -14.44 8.04 -0.12
N ARG A 185 -13.35 8.35 0.59
CA ARG A 185 -12.23 7.45 0.86
C ARG A 185 -11.85 7.49 2.33
N VAL A 186 -11.60 6.31 2.88
CA VAL A 186 -11.18 6.12 4.27
C VAL A 186 -9.72 5.68 4.27
N PRO A 187 -8.83 6.42 4.93
CA PRO A 187 -7.47 5.98 5.12
C PRO A 187 -7.42 4.88 6.19
N GLY A 188 -6.70 3.81 5.91
CA GLY A 188 -6.28 2.81 6.89
C GLY A 188 -4.77 2.89 7.10
N THR A 189 -4.30 2.79 8.33
CA THR A 189 -2.87 2.84 8.63
C THR A 189 -2.47 1.69 9.55
N LEU A 190 -1.35 1.05 9.24
CA LEU A 190 -0.68 0.08 10.09
C LEU A 190 0.81 0.41 10.14
N LYS A 191 1.37 0.48 11.36
CA LYS A 191 2.81 0.69 11.56
C LYS A 191 3.44 -0.59 12.09
N ALA A 192 4.57 -0.98 11.52
CA ALA A 192 5.35 -2.13 11.94
C ALA A 192 6.85 -1.77 11.91
N GLY A 193 7.41 -1.37 13.05
CA GLY A 193 8.79 -0.88 13.13
C GLY A 193 9.00 0.35 12.23
N ASN A 194 9.96 0.25 11.33
CA ASN A 194 10.32 1.32 10.39
C ASN A 194 9.43 1.38 9.15
N ILE A 195 8.42 0.50 9.06
CA ILE A 195 7.53 0.40 7.91
C ILE A 195 6.17 0.98 8.28
N THR A 196 5.64 1.79 7.37
CA THR A 196 4.28 2.32 7.47
C THR A 196 3.50 1.85 6.26
N TYR A 197 2.37 1.21 6.50
CA TYR A 197 1.39 0.82 5.49
C TYR A 197 0.20 1.77 5.59
N LYS A 198 -0.20 2.34 4.46
CA LYS A 198 -1.40 3.17 4.34
C LYS A 198 -2.27 2.64 3.22
N TRP A 199 -3.56 2.50 3.46
CA TRP A 199 -4.53 2.11 2.44
C TRP A 199 -5.51 3.24 2.19
N SER A 200 -5.89 3.38 0.92
CA SER A 200 -7.00 4.22 0.50
C SER A 200 -8.15 3.28 0.13
N VAL A 201 -9.27 3.40 0.84
CA VAL A 201 -10.42 2.51 0.71
C VAL A 201 -11.65 3.32 0.38
N ASP A 202 -12.45 2.85 -0.57
CA ASP A 202 -13.76 3.44 -0.86
C ASP A 202 -14.74 3.14 0.29
N ALA A 203 -15.30 4.19 0.88
CA ALA A 203 -16.13 4.07 2.09
C ALA A 203 -17.43 3.30 1.86
N ALA A 204 -18.03 3.43 0.69
CA ALA A 204 -19.31 2.79 0.37
C ALA A 204 -19.15 1.30 0.08
N THR A 205 -18.16 0.96 -0.76
CA THR A 205 -17.94 -0.40 -1.24
C THR A 205 -16.95 -1.19 -0.40
N ALA A 206 -16.14 -0.53 0.45
CA ALA A 206 -15.01 -1.09 1.17
C ALA A 206 -13.95 -1.75 0.25
N LEU A 207 -13.86 -1.31 -1.01
CA LEU A 207 -12.82 -1.76 -1.94
C LEU A 207 -11.53 -0.96 -1.73
N ILE A 208 -10.41 -1.66 -1.66
CA ILE A 208 -9.09 -1.02 -1.59
C ILE A 208 -8.81 -0.35 -2.95
N LYS A 209 -8.53 0.95 -2.94
CA LYS A 209 -8.21 1.77 -4.10
C LYS A 209 -6.71 2.05 -4.23
N GLY A 210 -5.98 1.88 -3.15
CA GLY A 210 -4.53 2.06 -3.15
C GLY A 210 -3.88 1.58 -1.87
N ALA A 211 -2.59 1.33 -1.95
CA ALA A 211 -1.72 1.01 -0.83
C ALA A 211 -0.40 1.77 -1.00
N ASP A 212 0.05 2.44 0.05
CA ASP A 212 1.35 3.09 0.13
C ASP A 212 2.15 2.43 1.25
N ILE A 213 3.30 1.86 0.90
CA ILE A 213 4.21 1.23 1.85
C ILE A 213 5.49 2.06 1.86
N THR A 214 5.83 2.60 3.02
CA THR A 214 7.03 3.43 3.18
C THR A 214 7.94 2.80 4.23
N PHE A 215 9.19 2.59 3.86
CA PHE A 215 10.27 2.19 4.74
C PHE A 215 11.21 3.36 4.95
N LYS A 216 11.58 3.62 6.22
CA LYS A 216 12.56 4.66 6.58
C LYS A 216 13.71 4.04 7.36
N SER A 217 14.92 4.27 6.88
CA SER A 217 16.15 3.81 7.53
C SER A 217 17.18 4.93 7.58
N ALA A 218 17.83 5.10 8.72
CA ALA A 218 18.94 6.05 8.84
C ALA A 218 20.12 5.66 7.93
N ALA A 219 20.36 4.35 7.73
CA ALA A 219 21.47 3.84 6.92
C ALA A 219 21.16 3.79 5.41
N HIS A 220 19.89 3.54 5.04
CA HIS A 220 19.50 3.26 3.64
C HIS A 220 18.51 4.27 3.05
N GLY A 221 18.24 5.37 3.79
CA GLY A 221 17.32 6.40 3.33
C GLY A 221 15.84 5.95 3.37
N THR A 222 15.05 6.51 2.47
CA THR A 222 13.61 6.22 2.39
C THR A 222 13.31 5.47 1.10
N SER A 223 12.58 4.36 1.22
CA SER A 223 12.02 3.62 0.08
C SER A 223 10.50 3.62 0.17
N SER A 224 9.82 3.66 -0.96
CA SER A 224 8.37 3.57 -1.02
C SER A 224 7.90 2.67 -2.15
N LEU A 225 6.81 1.94 -1.89
CA LEU A 225 6.02 1.24 -2.88
C LEU A 225 4.61 1.82 -2.84
N THR A 226 4.14 2.30 -3.98
CA THR A 226 2.75 2.72 -4.18
C THR A 226 2.04 1.69 -5.04
N TRP A 227 0.78 1.40 -4.72
CA TRP A 227 -0.06 0.49 -5.50
C TRP A 227 -1.45 1.07 -5.64
N THR A 228 -1.92 1.25 -6.86
CA THR A 228 -3.27 1.74 -7.14
C THR A 228 -4.08 0.72 -7.92
N TYR A 229 -5.40 0.73 -7.70
CA TYR A 229 -6.34 -0.23 -8.24
C TYR A 229 -7.51 0.47 -8.89
N ASN A 230 -7.75 0.15 -10.16
CA ASN A 230 -8.83 0.72 -10.95
C ASN A 230 -9.57 -0.38 -11.74
N ASP A 231 -10.65 0.00 -12.39
CA ASP A 231 -11.41 -0.83 -13.35
C ASP A 231 -11.79 -2.20 -12.78
N PHE A 232 -12.61 -2.17 -11.72
CA PHE A 232 -13.00 -3.38 -11.00
C PHE A 232 -14.04 -4.20 -11.77
N ASN A 233 -13.67 -5.43 -12.14
CA ASN A 233 -14.56 -6.43 -12.74
C ASN A 233 -14.97 -7.50 -11.73
N THR A 234 -16.08 -8.21 -12.03
CA THR A 234 -16.54 -9.30 -11.16
C THR A 234 -15.76 -10.58 -11.45
N VAL A 235 -15.21 -11.19 -10.40
CA VAL A 235 -14.57 -12.51 -10.40
C VAL A 235 -15.27 -13.37 -9.36
N GLY A 236 -16.00 -14.39 -9.78
CA GLY A 236 -16.93 -15.10 -8.90
C GLY A 236 -18.02 -14.14 -8.40
N GLN A 237 -18.08 -13.93 -7.09
CA GLN A 237 -19.05 -13.03 -6.45
C GLN A 237 -18.42 -11.72 -5.97
N LYS A 238 -17.13 -11.50 -6.21
CA LYS A 238 -16.37 -10.36 -5.69
C LYS A 238 -15.80 -9.50 -6.80
N LYS A 239 -15.47 -8.26 -6.47
CA LYS A 239 -14.81 -7.34 -7.38
C LYS A 239 -13.30 -7.51 -7.31
N PHE A 240 -12.66 -7.58 -8.49
CA PHE A 240 -11.21 -7.68 -8.66
C PHE A 240 -10.73 -6.54 -9.57
N PRO A 241 -9.64 -5.83 -9.22
CA PRO A 241 -9.12 -4.75 -10.04
C PRO A 241 -8.48 -5.30 -11.32
N THR A 242 -8.89 -4.79 -12.46
CA THR A 242 -8.32 -5.16 -13.77
C THR A 242 -7.24 -4.19 -14.23
N THR A 243 -7.12 -3.03 -13.62
CA THR A 243 -5.98 -2.13 -13.78
C THR A 243 -5.27 -2.01 -12.44
N GLN A 244 -4.02 -2.46 -12.42
CA GLN A 244 -3.13 -2.34 -11.28
C GLN A 244 -1.89 -1.55 -11.69
N GLN A 245 -1.59 -0.48 -10.98
CA GLN A 245 -0.40 0.30 -11.19
C GLN A 245 0.42 0.31 -9.92
N PHE A 246 1.68 -0.07 -10.01
CA PHE A 246 2.59 -0.03 -8.87
C PHE A 246 3.88 0.65 -9.25
N GLY A 247 4.29 1.53 -8.37
CA GLY A 247 5.51 2.31 -8.51
C GLY A 247 6.39 2.12 -7.30
N PHE A 248 7.67 2.04 -7.55
CA PHE A 248 8.60 2.07 -6.44
C PHE A 248 9.57 3.23 -6.60
N SER A 249 9.97 3.80 -5.48
CA SER A 249 11.05 4.78 -5.44
C SER A 249 11.96 4.53 -4.25
N THR A 250 13.24 4.82 -4.43
CA THR A 250 14.21 4.79 -3.35
C THR A 250 15.14 5.99 -3.48
N ASN A 251 15.42 6.62 -2.36
CA ASN A 251 16.44 7.68 -2.27
C ASN A 251 17.63 7.09 -1.53
N TYR A 252 18.66 6.74 -2.29
CA TYR A 252 19.90 6.18 -1.78
C TYR A 252 21.11 6.92 -2.39
N GLY A 253 22.09 7.29 -1.56
CA GLY A 253 23.29 7.98 -2.03
C GLY A 253 23.03 9.35 -2.67
N GLY A 254 21.93 10.03 -2.30
CA GLY A 254 21.55 11.33 -2.89
C GLY A 254 20.89 11.25 -4.27
N SER A 255 20.71 10.04 -4.82
CA SER A 255 20.01 9.82 -6.09
C SER A 255 18.65 9.18 -5.85
N ASN A 256 17.66 9.66 -6.60
CA ASN A 256 16.31 9.08 -6.60
C ASN A 256 16.17 8.10 -7.77
N HIS A 257 15.89 6.85 -7.47
CA HIS A 257 15.59 5.82 -8.46
C HIS A 257 14.12 5.47 -8.38
N ALA A 258 13.41 5.57 -9.50
CA ALA A 258 11.99 5.27 -9.58
C ALA A 258 11.68 4.42 -10.80
N ALA A 259 10.76 3.49 -10.62
CA ALA A 259 10.16 2.69 -11.68
C ALA A 259 8.66 2.57 -11.43
N GLN A 260 7.89 2.50 -12.51
CA GLN A 260 6.46 2.31 -12.46
C GLN A 260 6.03 1.21 -13.41
N VAL A 261 5.15 0.35 -12.97
CA VAL A 261 4.55 -0.73 -13.76
C VAL A 261 3.04 -0.55 -13.78
N THR A 262 2.45 -0.70 -14.95
CA THR A 262 0.99 -0.78 -15.11
C THR A 262 0.63 -2.12 -15.73
N LEU A 263 -0.28 -2.84 -15.07
CA LEU A 263 -0.92 -4.04 -15.59
C LEU A 263 -2.36 -3.68 -15.96
N GLN A 264 -2.68 -3.70 -17.26
CA GLN A 264 -4.04 -3.60 -17.77
C GLN A 264 -4.50 -4.99 -18.17
N MET A 265 -5.41 -5.56 -17.41
CA MET A 265 -5.84 -6.94 -17.53
C MET A 265 -7.21 -7.01 -18.22
N ALA A 266 -7.38 -7.93 -19.16
CA ALA A 266 -8.70 -8.35 -19.62
C ALA A 266 -9.48 -9.00 -18.46
N SER A 267 -10.71 -9.44 -18.74
CA SER A 267 -11.53 -10.11 -17.71
C SER A 267 -10.81 -11.29 -17.09
N PRO A 268 -10.45 -11.22 -15.79
CA PRO A 268 -9.79 -12.32 -15.10
C PRO A 268 -10.70 -13.54 -15.04
N LYS A 269 -10.12 -14.72 -15.20
CA LYS A 269 -10.80 -16.01 -15.11
C LYS A 269 -10.27 -16.78 -13.93
N THR A 270 -11.16 -17.47 -13.25
CA THR A 270 -10.79 -18.49 -12.26
C THR A 270 -10.61 -19.81 -12.99
N SER A 271 -9.53 -20.53 -12.73
CA SER A 271 -9.27 -21.85 -13.29
C SER A 271 -8.88 -22.83 -12.20
N THR A 272 -9.32 -24.06 -12.32
CA THR A 272 -8.88 -25.17 -11.45
C THR A 272 -7.53 -25.74 -11.89
N ASN A 273 -7.11 -25.47 -13.13
CA ASN A 273 -5.82 -25.89 -13.69
C ASN A 273 -5.00 -24.66 -14.11
N SER A 274 -4.15 -24.17 -13.24
CA SER A 274 -3.06 -23.27 -13.66
C SER A 274 -1.79 -24.09 -13.77
N ASP A 275 -1.22 -24.14 -14.97
CA ASP A 275 0.12 -24.69 -15.17
C ASP A 275 1.13 -23.70 -14.57
N THR A 276 1.54 -23.96 -13.34
CA THR A 276 2.52 -23.17 -12.60
C THR A 276 3.89 -23.85 -12.55
N LYS A 277 4.09 -24.94 -13.31
CA LYS A 277 5.38 -25.57 -13.40
C LYS A 277 6.39 -24.60 -14.01
N THR A 278 7.45 -24.33 -13.28
CA THR A 278 8.55 -23.51 -13.75
C THR A 278 9.52 -24.41 -14.48
N GLU A 279 9.53 -24.30 -15.81
CA GLU A 279 10.64 -24.79 -16.63
C GLU A 279 11.63 -23.63 -16.79
N VAL A 280 12.81 -23.78 -16.20
CA VAL A 280 13.92 -22.83 -16.32
C VAL A 280 14.73 -23.16 -17.57
#